data_7b15481d3a40b87f781b46290b927343
#
_entry.id   7b15481d3a40b87f781b46290b927343
#
_cell.length_a   1.000
_cell.length_b   1.000
_cell.length_c   1.000
_cell.angle_alpha   90.00
_cell.angle_beta   90.00
_cell.angle_gamma   90.00
#
_symmetry.space_group_name_H-M   'P 1'
#
loop_
_entity.id
_entity.type
_entity.pdbx_description
1 polymer ?
#
loop_
_entity_poly.entity_id
_entity_poly.type
_entity_poly.pdbx_seq_one_letter_code
_entity_poly.pdbx_strand_id
1 'polypeptide(L)'
;GSEMCIRDRFRVNATSCDLKVLRQETVAADIMRLTVQWQDPSREPHAGQFYMLRAWAADATPILSRPISVDDFDNQTGALTFLYQVKGEGTRKLAALAAGDTLTVTGPCGNGFDTAALASAHKRIAVVGGGIGTAPLLLLCKELCRAGVRPDLYVGFRDASYGMESFVPWCHSIHLATDSGSEGHHGLVTDLLDVTHYDIVLTCGPMVMMRGVAKLCAAAGVPCLASLEKKMACGLGACLGCTCHTKIGPVTVCKDGPVFNAQEVFD
;
A
#
# COMPACT_ATOMS: atom_id res chain seq x y z
N GLY A 1 -8.10 -16.21 30.44
CA GLY A 1 -7.74 -15.99 29.06
C GLY A 1 -7.43 -14.52 28.85
N SER A 2 -6.17 -14.15 28.64
CA SER A 2 -5.77 -12.77 28.33
C SER A 2 -6.04 -12.53 26.85
N GLU A 3 -7.07 -11.76 26.52
CA GLU A 3 -7.16 -11.07 25.26
C GLU A 3 -6.00 -10.08 25.20
N MET A 4 -4.88 -10.49 24.66
CA MET A 4 -3.78 -9.61 24.35
C MET A 4 -4.19 -8.83 23.12
N CYS A 5 -4.69 -7.61 23.36
CA CYS A 5 -5.09 -6.65 22.35
C CYS A 5 -3.97 -6.48 21.32
N ILE A 6 -4.25 -6.81 20.07
CA ILE A 6 -3.41 -6.55 18.88
C ILE A 6 -2.99 -5.06 18.80
N ARG A 7 -3.72 -4.17 19.49
CA ARG A 7 -3.48 -2.72 19.55
C ARG A 7 -2.14 -2.28 20.14
N ASP A 8 -1.43 -3.13 20.90
CA ASP A 8 -0.20 -2.72 21.60
C ASP A 8 1.10 -3.08 20.86
N ARG A 9 1.05 -3.80 19.75
CA ARG A 9 2.25 -4.28 19.05
C ARG A 9 2.96 -3.24 18.20
N PHE A 10 2.30 -2.17 17.79
CA PHE A 10 2.91 -1.14 16.95
C PHE A 10 2.68 0.25 17.54
N ARG A 11 3.52 0.62 18.51
CA ARG A 11 3.68 2.05 18.83
C ARG A 11 4.30 2.70 17.60
N VAL A 12 3.54 3.56 16.92
CA VAL A 12 4.03 4.40 15.82
C VAL A 12 5.11 5.34 16.38
N ASN A 13 6.34 4.89 16.41
CA ASN A 13 7.51 5.71 16.64
C ASN A 13 8.02 6.24 15.28
N ALA A 14 7.15 6.94 14.54
CA ALA A 14 7.56 7.60 13.31
C ALA A 14 8.61 8.66 13.64
N THR A 15 9.74 8.60 12.96
CA THR A 15 10.79 9.63 13.02
C THR A 15 10.78 10.46 11.75
N SER A 16 11.17 11.71 11.86
CA SER A 16 11.42 12.58 10.72
C SER A 16 12.93 12.65 10.47
N CYS A 17 13.35 12.36 9.26
CA CYS A 17 14.74 12.44 8.83
C CYS A 17 14.84 12.82 7.36
N ASP A 18 16.03 13.28 6.97
CA ASP A 18 16.34 13.56 5.58
C ASP A 18 17.01 12.35 4.95
N LEU A 19 16.49 11.91 3.81
CA LEU A 19 17.02 10.78 3.05
C LEU A 19 17.54 11.21 1.70
N LYS A 20 18.60 10.54 1.26
CA LYS A 20 19.21 10.76 -0.05
C LYS A 20 18.43 10.01 -1.12
N VAL A 21 18.13 10.68 -2.23
CA VAL A 21 17.56 10.07 -3.42
C VAL A 21 18.65 9.26 -4.12
N LEU A 22 18.39 7.97 -4.30
CA LEU A 22 19.23 7.07 -5.06
C LEU A 22 18.84 7.08 -6.54
N ARG A 23 17.53 7.11 -6.82
CA ARG A 23 17.00 6.99 -8.17
C ARG A 23 15.60 7.57 -8.25
N GLN A 24 15.29 8.18 -9.41
CA GLN A 24 13.97 8.67 -9.77
C GLN A 24 13.67 8.24 -11.21
N GLU A 25 12.51 7.61 -11.43
CA GLU A 25 12.16 7.04 -12.73
C GLU A 25 10.72 7.33 -13.10
N THR A 26 10.47 7.58 -14.37
CA THR A 26 9.13 7.55 -14.94
C THR A 26 8.79 6.11 -15.33
N VAL A 27 7.77 5.53 -14.71
CA VAL A 27 7.32 4.14 -14.95
C VAL A 27 6.24 4.10 -16.02
N ALA A 28 5.32 5.08 -15.99
CA ALA A 28 4.27 5.29 -16.99
C ALA A 28 3.88 6.77 -16.99
N ALA A 29 2.93 7.17 -17.83
CA ALA A 29 2.40 8.52 -17.81
C ALA A 29 1.92 8.88 -16.40
N ASP A 30 2.45 9.96 -15.82
CA ASP A 30 2.16 10.43 -14.45
C ASP A 30 2.47 9.45 -13.31
N ILE A 31 3.16 8.33 -13.59
CA ILE A 31 3.58 7.35 -12.56
C ILE A 31 5.08 7.41 -12.39
N MET A 32 5.51 7.71 -11.18
CA MET A 32 6.92 7.85 -10.81
C MET A 32 7.31 6.81 -9.77
N ARG A 33 8.54 6.32 -9.89
CA ARG A 33 9.20 5.48 -8.90
C ARG A 33 10.38 6.23 -8.30
N LEU A 34 10.33 6.46 -6.99
CA LEU A 34 11.36 7.13 -6.22
C LEU A 34 12.03 6.13 -5.27
N THR A 35 13.33 5.97 -5.39
CA THR A 35 14.13 5.14 -4.46
C THR A 35 15.05 6.04 -3.63
N VAL A 36 15.04 5.85 -2.31
CA VAL A 36 15.85 6.60 -1.35
C VAL A 36 16.67 5.65 -0.49
N GLN A 37 17.74 6.17 0.14
CA GLN A 37 18.57 5.42 1.06
C GLN A 37 17.99 5.46 2.48
N TRP A 38 17.38 4.36 2.93
CA TRP A 38 16.97 4.19 4.33
C TRP A 38 18.20 3.92 5.21
N GLN A 39 18.23 4.52 6.40
CA GLN A 39 19.43 4.52 7.26
C GLN A 39 19.19 3.93 8.65
N ASP A 40 17.94 3.64 9.02
CA ASP A 40 17.62 3.11 10.35
C ASP A 40 17.22 1.63 10.29
N PRO A 41 18.17 0.69 10.50
CA PRO A 41 17.88 -0.74 10.44
C PRO A 41 17.00 -1.22 11.62
N SER A 42 16.81 -0.41 12.65
CA SER A 42 15.91 -0.76 13.76
C SER A 42 14.44 -0.51 13.45
N ARG A 43 14.14 0.09 12.28
CA ARG A 43 12.79 0.49 11.85
C ARG A 43 12.55 0.17 10.38
N GLU A 44 12.78 -1.08 10.02
CA GLU A 44 12.47 -1.53 8.67
C GLU A 44 10.99 -1.33 8.36
N PRO A 45 10.66 -0.77 7.19
CA PRO A 45 9.28 -0.67 6.75
C PRO A 45 8.70 -2.03 6.41
N HIS A 46 7.40 -2.21 6.69
CA HIS A 46 6.65 -3.40 6.36
C HIS A 46 5.57 -3.13 5.33
N ALA A 47 5.11 -4.19 4.67
CA ALA A 47 4.05 -4.12 3.67
C ALA A 47 2.79 -3.40 4.19
N GLY A 48 2.26 -2.48 3.41
CA GLY A 48 1.09 -1.68 3.74
C GLY A 48 1.37 -0.44 4.59
N GLN A 49 2.60 -0.24 5.09
CA GLN A 49 3.00 1.02 5.71
C GLN A 49 3.25 2.12 4.66
N PHE A 50 3.31 3.36 5.11
CA PHE A 50 3.54 4.53 4.28
C PHE A 50 4.47 5.53 4.97
N TYR A 51 4.95 6.51 4.21
CA TYR A 51 5.72 7.65 4.73
C TYR A 51 5.09 8.96 4.29
N MET A 52 5.24 9.99 5.11
CA MET A 52 4.92 11.37 4.77
C MET A 52 6.14 11.99 4.11
N LEU A 53 6.09 12.24 2.80
CA LEU A 53 7.20 12.74 2.00
C LEU A 53 7.11 14.26 1.76
N ARG A 54 8.25 14.96 1.83
CA ARG A 54 8.37 16.39 1.55
C ARG A 54 9.69 16.70 0.83
N ALA A 55 9.60 17.29 -0.34
CA ALA A 55 10.73 17.73 -1.18
C ALA A 55 10.81 19.26 -1.30
N TRP A 56 10.36 19.99 -0.28
CA TRP A 56 10.32 21.46 -0.26
C TRP A 56 10.48 21.99 1.17
N ALA A 57 10.90 23.24 1.31
CA ALA A 57 11.09 23.90 2.59
C ALA A 57 9.82 23.92 3.46
N ALA A 58 9.99 23.96 4.77
CA ALA A 58 8.88 23.83 5.71
C ALA A 58 7.86 24.98 5.62
N ASP A 59 8.31 26.15 5.20
CA ASP A 59 7.53 27.38 4.99
C ASP A 59 7.01 27.55 3.54
N ALA A 60 7.37 26.65 2.64
CA ALA A 60 6.92 26.67 1.26
C ALA A 60 5.60 25.90 1.05
N THR A 61 4.88 26.29 0.00
CA THR A 61 3.67 25.55 -0.41
C THR A 61 4.06 24.32 -1.24
N PRO A 62 3.26 23.26 -1.13
CA PRO A 62 2.12 23.04 -0.24
C PRO A 62 2.58 22.76 1.20
N ILE A 63 1.86 23.25 2.19
CA ILE A 63 2.24 23.13 3.60
C ILE A 63 2.37 21.67 4.07
N LEU A 64 1.49 20.80 3.61
CA LEU A 64 1.42 19.41 4.07
C LEU A 64 2.33 18.48 3.23
N SER A 65 3.00 17.55 3.90
CA SER A 65 3.68 16.42 3.27
C SER A 65 2.70 15.50 2.54
N ARG A 66 3.20 14.59 1.73
CA ARG A 66 2.39 13.63 0.95
C ARG A 66 2.51 12.24 1.54
N PRO A 67 1.39 11.60 1.96
CA PRO A 67 1.41 10.20 2.34
C PRO A 67 1.61 9.35 1.08
N ILE A 68 2.69 8.59 1.05
CA ILE A 68 3.01 7.68 -0.04
C ILE A 68 3.32 6.31 0.55
N SER A 69 2.63 5.29 0.06
CA SER A 69 2.82 3.90 0.49
C SER A 69 4.19 3.37 0.07
N VAL A 70 4.75 2.49 0.89
CA VAL A 70 5.96 1.75 0.53
C VAL A 70 5.63 0.80 -0.61
N ASP A 71 6.35 0.92 -1.72
CA ASP A 71 6.28 0.00 -2.87
C ASP A 71 7.20 -1.20 -2.63
N ASP A 72 8.44 -0.94 -2.25
CA ASP A 72 9.45 -1.96 -2.04
C ASP A 72 10.48 -1.55 -0.98
N PHE A 73 11.08 -2.55 -0.36
CA PHE A 73 12.21 -2.36 0.55
C PHE A 73 13.21 -3.52 0.41
N ASP A 74 14.44 -3.16 0.16
CA ASP A 74 15.58 -4.07 0.17
C ASP A 74 16.39 -3.87 1.46
N ASN A 75 16.27 -4.80 2.39
CA ASN A 75 16.95 -4.72 3.69
C ASN A 75 18.46 -4.97 3.61
N GLN A 76 18.99 -5.51 2.51
CA GLN A 76 20.43 -5.71 2.33
C GLN A 76 21.12 -4.40 1.94
N THR A 77 20.48 -3.62 1.09
CA THR A 77 21.01 -2.35 0.58
C THR A 77 20.45 -1.13 1.29
N GLY A 78 19.34 -1.27 2.00
CA GLY A 78 18.56 -0.17 2.59
C GLY A 78 17.82 0.66 1.53
N ALA A 79 17.62 0.14 0.32
CA ALA A 79 16.86 0.83 -0.73
C ALA A 79 15.36 0.80 -0.42
N LEU A 80 14.80 1.96 -0.11
CA LEU A 80 13.38 2.16 0.14
C LEU A 80 12.74 2.81 -1.08
N THR A 81 11.72 2.16 -1.64
CA THR A 81 11.10 2.56 -2.91
C THR A 81 9.64 2.95 -2.72
N PHE A 82 9.24 4.00 -3.40
CA PHE A 82 7.90 4.55 -3.45
C PHE A 82 7.43 4.61 -4.90
N LEU A 83 6.24 4.07 -5.19
CA LEU A 83 5.56 4.24 -6.46
C LEU A 83 4.37 5.18 -6.25
N TYR A 84 4.26 6.27 -7.04
CA TYR A 84 3.21 7.26 -6.83
C TYR A 84 2.76 7.92 -8.13
N GLN A 85 1.53 8.42 -8.11
CA GLN A 85 0.96 9.18 -9.21
C GLN A 85 1.15 10.69 -9.01
N VAL A 86 1.56 11.38 -10.06
CA VAL A 86 1.70 12.85 -10.08
C VAL A 86 0.33 13.49 -10.31
N LYS A 87 -0.31 13.96 -9.23
CA LYS A 87 -1.67 14.54 -9.27
C LYS A 87 -1.71 16.03 -8.94
N GLY A 88 -0.79 16.52 -8.12
CA GLY A 88 -0.85 17.87 -7.60
C GLY A 88 0.54 18.47 -7.36
N GLU A 89 0.60 19.66 -6.82
CA GLU A 89 1.85 20.42 -6.65
C GLU A 89 2.90 19.63 -5.84
N GLY A 90 2.54 19.02 -4.71
CA GLY A 90 3.49 18.28 -3.91
C GLY A 90 4.08 17.06 -4.62
N THR A 91 3.25 16.29 -5.35
CA THR A 91 3.76 15.16 -6.15
C THR A 91 4.54 15.61 -7.37
N ARG A 92 4.27 16.79 -7.95
CA ARG A 92 5.15 17.39 -8.98
C ARG A 92 6.51 17.77 -8.42
N LYS A 93 6.57 18.34 -7.20
CA LYS A 93 7.84 18.63 -6.52
C LYS A 93 8.62 17.36 -6.19
N LEU A 94 7.95 16.29 -5.76
CA LEU A 94 8.59 14.98 -5.60
C LEU A 94 9.13 14.45 -6.93
N ALA A 95 8.39 14.59 -8.02
CA ALA A 95 8.78 14.12 -9.35
C ALA A 95 9.96 14.90 -9.97
N ALA A 96 10.24 16.09 -9.45
CA ALA A 96 11.37 16.91 -9.89
C ALA A 96 12.70 16.52 -9.20
N LEU A 97 12.68 15.63 -8.21
CA LEU A 97 13.90 15.16 -7.56
C LEU A 97 14.77 14.34 -8.52
N ALA A 98 16.08 14.46 -8.35
CA ALA A 98 17.08 13.68 -9.07
C ALA A 98 17.98 12.89 -8.08
N ALA A 99 18.72 11.91 -8.59
CA ALA A 99 19.70 11.19 -7.80
C ALA A 99 20.72 12.15 -7.16
N GLY A 100 20.95 12.00 -5.87
CA GLY A 100 21.79 12.88 -5.06
C GLY A 100 21.04 13.98 -4.31
N ASP A 101 19.81 14.30 -4.70
CA ASP A 101 18.94 15.21 -3.94
C ASP A 101 18.56 14.62 -2.58
N THR A 102 18.00 15.47 -1.74
CA THR A 102 17.53 15.10 -0.40
C THR A 102 16.06 15.44 -0.25
N LEU A 103 15.31 14.57 0.42
CA LEU A 103 13.93 14.85 0.83
C LEU A 103 13.72 14.48 2.30
N THR A 104 12.84 15.21 2.96
CA THR A 104 12.40 14.88 4.32
C THR A 104 11.33 13.79 4.28
N VAL A 105 11.51 12.75 5.07
CA VAL A 105 10.52 11.69 5.27
C VAL A 105 10.11 11.62 6.74
N THR A 106 8.85 11.29 7.01
CA THR A 106 8.37 10.96 8.36
C THR A 106 7.70 9.60 8.29
N GLY A 107 8.20 8.63 9.04
CA GLY A 107 7.71 7.26 9.04
C GLY A 107 8.67 6.27 9.69
N PRO A 108 8.41 4.95 9.53
CA PRO A 108 7.23 4.37 8.91
C PRO A 108 5.95 4.68 9.68
N CYS A 109 4.85 4.91 8.96
CA CYS A 109 3.54 5.23 9.51
C CYS A 109 2.55 4.08 9.27
N GLY A 110 1.58 3.92 10.18
CA GLY A 110 0.54 2.89 10.09
C GLY A 110 1.02 1.49 10.48
N ASN A 111 0.04 0.58 10.62
CA ASN A 111 0.27 -0.77 11.11
C ASN A 111 0.67 -1.77 10.02
N GLY A 112 0.27 -1.56 8.75
CA GLY A 112 0.56 -2.48 7.65
C GLY A 112 -0.13 -3.85 7.75
N PHE A 113 0.36 -4.82 6.97
CA PHE A 113 -0.09 -6.22 6.99
C PHE A 113 0.83 -7.05 7.90
N ASP A 114 0.27 -7.87 8.77
CA ASP A 114 1.03 -8.89 9.51
C ASP A 114 1.24 -10.11 8.61
N THR A 115 2.22 -10.02 7.71
CA THR A 115 2.48 -11.01 6.68
C THR A 115 2.89 -12.37 7.25
N ALA A 116 3.55 -12.39 8.41
CA ALA A 116 3.92 -13.62 9.11
C ALA A 116 2.68 -14.35 9.66
N ALA A 117 1.77 -13.63 10.33
CA ALA A 117 0.52 -14.18 10.81
C ALA A 117 -0.37 -14.63 9.64
N LEU A 118 -0.46 -13.83 8.57
CA LEU A 118 -1.23 -14.18 7.37
C LEU A 118 -0.73 -15.47 6.73
N ALA A 119 0.57 -15.62 6.50
CA ALA A 119 1.16 -16.81 5.89
C ALA A 119 1.07 -18.05 6.80
N SER A 120 1.08 -17.86 8.12
CA SER A 120 0.89 -18.96 9.08
C SER A 120 -0.55 -19.48 9.07
N ALA A 121 -1.54 -18.57 9.01
CA ALA A 121 -2.95 -18.92 9.11
C ALA A 121 -3.57 -19.34 7.77
N HIS A 122 -3.06 -18.86 6.63
CA HIS A 122 -3.67 -19.01 5.31
C HIS A 122 -2.67 -19.57 4.30
N LYS A 123 -3.12 -20.48 3.42
CA LYS A 123 -2.29 -21.09 2.37
C LYS A 123 -2.63 -20.56 0.98
N ARG A 124 -3.86 -20.15 0.77
CA ARG A 124 -4.36 -19.63 -0.50
C ARG A 124 -4.77 -18.16 -0.29
N ILE A 125 -3.91 -17.25 -0.70
CA ILE A 125 -4.07 -15.80 -0.53
C ILE A 125 -4.25 -15.14 -1.89
N ALA A 126 -5.36 -14.41 -2.08
CA ALA A 126 -5.52 -13.50 -3.20
C ALA A 126 -5.11 -12.09 -2.77
N VAL A 127 -4.32 -11.43 -3.62
CA VAL A 127 -3.96 -10.02 -3.50
C VAL A 127 -4.60 -9.26 -4.65
N VAL A 128 -5.45 -8.26 -4.36
CA VAL A 128 -6.24 -7.55 -5.38
C VAL A 128 -5.87 -6.07 -5.38
N GLY A 129 -5.38 -5.58 -6.51
CA GLY A 129 -4.92 -4.21 -6.70
C GLY A 129 -5.63 -3.44 -7.80
N GLY A 130 -5.72 -2.12 -7.68
CA GLY A 130 -6.28 -1.27 -8.73
C GLY A 130 -5.49 0.01 -8.96
N GLY A 131 -5.02 0.24 -10.20
CA GLY A 131 -4.25 1.42 -10.57
C GLY A 131 -3.05 1.64 -9.64
N ILE A 132 -2.89 2.87 -9.10
CA ILE A 132 -1.78 3.17 -8.18
C ILE A 132 -1.86 2.42 -6.84
N GLY A 133 -3.02 1.84 -6.48
CA GLY A 133 -3.15 0.98 -5.32
C GLY A 133 -2.36 -0.33 -5.41
N THR A 134 -1.75 -0.64 -6.54
CA THR A 134 -0.78 -1.74 -6.68
C THR A 134 0.54 -1.46 -5.97
N ALA A 135 0.88 -0.18 -5.74
CA ALA A 135 2.14 0.22 -5.11
C ALA A 135 2.42 -0.51 -3.78
N PRO A 136 1.54 -0.50 -2.76
CA PRO A 136 1.81 -1.18 -1.49
C PRO A 136 1.79 -2.71 -1.59
N LEU A 137 1.42 -3.28 -2.74
CA LEU A 137 1.24 -4.72 -2.90
C LEU A 137 2.51 -5.45 -3.32
N LEU A 138 3.52 -4.75 -3.88
CA LEU A 138 4.77 -5.40 -4.25
C LEU A 138 5.52 -5.92 -3.02
N LEU A 139 5.73 -5.07 -2.01
CA LEU A 139 6.35 -5.48 -0.76
C LEU A 139 5.50 -6.55 -0.05
N LEU A 140 4.17 -6.45 -0.11
CA LEU A 140 3.26 -7.45 0.45
C LEU A 140 3.49 -8.84 -0.19
N CYS A 141 3.53 -8.93 -1.52
CA CYS A 141 3.79 -10.19 -2.22
C CYS A 141 5.18 -10.75 -1.89
N LYS A 142 6.19 -9.88 -1.78
CA LYS A 142 7.55 -10.27 -1.37
C LYS A 142 7.59 -10.85 0.03
N GLU A 143 6.99 -10.19 1.01
CA GLU A 143 6.97 -10.64 2.40
C GLU A 143 6.18 -11.94 2.55
N LEU A 144 5.01 -12.08 1.91
CA LEU A 144 4.24 -13.32 1.89
C LEU A 144 5.04 -14.48 1.28
N CYS A 145 5.72 -14.23 0.16
CA CYS A 145 6.56 -15.23 -0.49
C CYS A 145 7.73 -15.67 0.41
N ARG A 146 8.40 -14.72 1.08
CA ARG A 146 9.44 -15.01 2.07
C ARG A 146 8.92 -15.79 3.28
N ALA A 147 7.66 -15.57 3.65
CA ALA A 147 6.96 -16.32 4.70
C ALA A 147 6.41 -17.69 4.22
N GLY A 148 6.69 -18.08 2.96
CA GLY A 148 6.36 -19.40 2.41
C GLY A 148 5.01 -19.50 1.69
N VAL A 149 4.33 -18.37 1.41
CA VAL A 149 3.08 -18.35 0.66
C VAL A 149 3.22 -17.43 -0.56
N ARG A 150 3.13 -17.98 -1.77
CA ARG A 150 3.09 -17.21 -3.02
C ARG A 150 1.62 -16.87 -3.33
N PRO A 151 1.20 -15.61 -3.24
CA PRO A 151 -0.18 -15.24 -3.50
C PRO A 151 -0.51 -15.26 -5.00
N ASP A 152 -1.80 -15.36 -5.33
CA ASP A 152 -2.32 -15.00 -6.64
C ASP A 152 -2.63 -13.49 -6.67
N LEU A 153 -2.11 -12.81 -7.67
CA LEU A 153 -2.27 -11.37 -7.84
C LEU A 153 -3.33 -11.07 -8.90
N TYR A 154 -4.30 -10.27 -8.53
CA TYR A 154 -5.35 -9.74 -9.42
C TYR A 154 -5.19 -8.23 -9.51
N VAL A 155 -5.03 -7.69 -10.71
CA VAL A 155 -4.81 -6.26 -10.91
C VAL A 155 -5.71 -5.67 -11.97
N GLY A 156 -6.28 -4.52 -11.67
CA GLY A 156 -7.12 -3.76 -12.58
C GLY A 156 -6.53 -2.40 -12.90
N PHE A 157 -6.51 -2.05 -14.19
CA PHE A 157 -6.09 -0.74 -14.68
C PHE A 157 -7.17 -0.16 -15.61
N ARG A 158 -7.10 1.15 -15.88
CA ARG A 158 -8.01 1.77 -16.84
C ARG A 158 -7.65 1.39 -18.27
N ASP A 159 -6.38 1.59 -18.63
CA ASP A 159 -5.88 1.39 -19.99
C ASP A 159 -4.71 0.39 -19.99
N ALA A 160 -3.50 0.84 -19.72
CA ALA A 160 -2.29 0.01 -19.71
C ALA A 160 -1.81 -0.29 -18.30
N SER A 161 -1.29 -1.47 -18.09
CA SER A 161 -0.61 -1.86 -16.85
C SER A 161 0.78 -1.23 -16.75
N TYR A 162 1.34 -1.18 -15.54
CA TYR A 162 2.71 -0.73 -15.31
C TYR A 162 3.31 -1.47 -14.10
N GLY A 163 4.62 -1.74 -14.17
CA GLY A 163 5.39 -2.33 -13.07
C GLY A 163 5.08 -3.80 -12.78
N MET A 164 4.31 -4.49 -13.64
CA MET A 164 3.86 -5.87 -13.41
C MET A 164 5.00 -6.87 -13.40
N GLU A 165 6.05 -6.60 -14.16
CA GLU A 165 7.27 -7.42 -14.21
C GLU A 165 7.93 -7.62 -12.84
N SER A 166 7.78 -6.63 -11.95
CA SER A 166 8.32 -6.69 -10.58
C SER A 166 7.62 -7.72 -9.70
N PHE A 167 6.38 -8.09 -10.01
CA PHE A 167 5.59 -9.07 -9.25
C PHE A 167 5.84 -10.53 -9.66
N VAL A 168 6.29 -10.76 -10.89
CA VAL A 168 6.44 -12.11 -11.45
C VAL A 168 7.22 -13.08 -10.55
N PRO A 169 8.34 -12.69 -9.91
CA PRO A 169 9.08 -13.61 -9.05
C PRO A 169 8.36 -13.99 -7.75
N TRP A 170 7.36 -13.21 -7.33
CA TRP A 170 6.78 -13.28 -5.98
C TRP A 170 5.37 -13.84 -5.94
N CYS A 171 4.67 -13.88 -7.08
CA CYS A 171 3.31 -14.37 -7.18
C CYS A 171 3.27 -15.80 -7.78
N HIS A 172 2.23 -16.55 -7.43
CA HIS A 172 1.94 -17.84 -8.05
C HIS A 172 1.34 -17.63 -9.46
N SER A 173 0.38 -16.71 -9.55
CA SER A 173 -0.22 -16.27 -10.81
C SER A 173 -0.48 -14.76 -10.80
N ILE A 174 -0.62 -14.16 -12.00
CA ILE A 174 -0.99 -12.75 -12.18
C ILE A 174 -2.16 -12.69 -13.15
N HIS A 175 -3.26 -12.12 -12.70
CA HIS A 175 -4.48 -11.91 -13.46
C HIS A 175 -4.69 -10.42 -13.71
N LEU A 176 -4.71 -10.01 -14.96
CA LEU A 176 -4.79 -8.62 -15.38
C LEU A 176 -6.15 -8.34 -16.04
N ALA A 177 -6.80 -7.26 -15.63
CA ALA A 177 -7.96 -6.69 -16.29
C ALA A 177 -7.73 -5.22 -16.63
N THR A 178 -8.27 -4.76 -17.75
CA THR A 178 -8.29 -3.35 -18.13
C THR A 178 -9.68 -2.93 -18.57
N ASP A 179 -10.12 -1.72 -18.16
CA ASP A 179 -11.43 -1.19 -18.55
C ASP A 179 -11.52 -1.01 -20.06
N SER A 180 -10.41 -0.68 -20.73
CA SER A 180 -10.33 -0.49 -22.19
C SER A 180 -10.23 -1.81 -22.97
N GLY A 181 -9.84 -2.92 -22.32
CA GLY A 181 -9.54 -4.18 -23.00
C GLY A 181 -8.21 -4.17 -23.78
N SER A 182 -7.34 -3.19 -23.52
CA SER A 182 -6.04 -3.08 -24.18
C SER A 182 -5.07 -4.19 -23.77
N GLU A 183 -5.20 -4.68 -22.53
CA GLU A 183 -4.38 -5.74 -21.95
C GLU A 183 -5.25 -6.64 -21.07
N GLY A 184 -4.99 -7.95 -21.10
CA GLY A 184 -5.64 -8.92 -20.22
C GLY A 184 -7.15 -9.04 -20.47
N HIS A 185 -7.91 -9.18 -19.41
CA HIS A 185 -9.38 -9.25 -19.47
C HIS A 185 -9.99 -7.87 -19.70
N HIS A 186 -10.94 -7.77 -20.64
CA HIS A 186 -11.72 -6.56 -20.85
C HIS A 186 -12.85 -6.49 -19.82
N GLY A 187 -12.71 -5.67 -18.81
CA GLY A 187 -13.70 -5.53 -17.74
C GLY A 187 -13.06 -5.25 -16.39
N LEU A 188 -13.77 -5.57 -15.32
CA LEU A 188 -13.32 -5.31 -13.97
C LEU A 188 -12.45 -6.46 -13.43
N VAL A 189 -11.50 -6.13 -12.58
CA VAL A 189 -10.68 -7.16 -11.91
C VAL A 189 -11.53 -8.14 -11.08
N THR A 190 -12.69 -7.71 -10.58
CA THR A 190 -13.65 -8.56 -9.88
C THR A 190 -14.29 -9.63 -10.76
N ASP A 191 -14.28 -9.47 -12.06
CA ASP A 191 -14.83 -10.46 -13.01
C ASP A 191 -13.93 -11.70 -13.11
N LEU A 192 -12.65 -11.54 -12.80
CA LEU A 192 -11.66 -12.62 -12.77
C LEU A 192 -11.56 -13.32 -11.42
N LEU A 193 -12.11 -12.73 -10.35
CA LEU A 193 -11.87 -13.13 -8.97
C LEU A 193 -12.97 -14.07 -8.46
N ASP A 194 -12.66 -15.35 -8.35
CA ASP A 194 -13.47 -16.29 -7.57
C ASP A 194 -12.88 -16.42 -6.16
N VAL A 195 -13.48 -15.68 -5.22
CA VAL A 195 -13.02 -15.61 -3.83
C VAL A 195 -13.12 -16.95 -3.08
N THR A 196 -13.95 -17.90 -3.55
CA THR A 196 -14.16 -19.21 -2.90
C THR A 196 -12.92 -20.10 -2.97
N HIS A 197 -11.97 -19.79 -3.84
CA HIS A 197 -10.69 -20.49 -3.95
C HIS A 197 -9.66 -20.04 -2.90
N TYR A 198 -9.96 -19.01 -2.11
CA TYR A 198 -9.00 -18.39 -1.20
C TYR A 198 -9.43 -18.48 0.27
N ASP A 199 -8.42 -18.56 1.14
CA ASP A 199 -8.62 -18.54 2.58
C ASP A 199 -8.77 -17.11 3.11
N ILE A 200 -8.20 -16.14 2.38
CA ILE A 200 -8.29 -14.69 2.65
C ILE A 200 -8.00 -13.89 1.38
N VAL A 201 -8.61 -12.70 1.29
CA VAL A 201 -8.35 -11.72 0.23
C VAL A 201 -7.77 -10.44 0.82
N LEU A 202 -6.68 -9.92 0.23
CA LEU A 202 -6.04 -8.67 0.61
C LEU A 202 -6.21 -7.66 -0.52
N THR A 203 -6.69 -6.44 -0.26
CA THR A 203 -6.99 -5.49 -1.34
C THR A 203 -6.50 -4.07 -1.07
N CYS A 204 -6.05 -3.38 -2.12
CA CYS A 204 -5.73 -1.95 -2.11
C CYS A 204 -6.03 -1.32 -3.47
N GLY A 205 -6.67 -0.15 -3.48
CA GLY A 205 -6.99 0.58 -4.72
C GLY A 205 -8.21 1.48 -4.59
N PRO A 206 -8.88 1.79 -5.69
CA PRO A 206 -10.07 2.62 -5.67
C PRO A 206 -11.16 2.07 -4.74
N MET A 207 -11.82 2.96 -3.99
CA MET A 207 -12.85 2.58 -3.01
C MET A 207 -13.96 1.73 -3.62
N VAL A 208 -14.35 2.00 -4.87
CA VAL A 208 -15.38 1.25 -5.58
C VAL A 208 -14.95 -0.20 -5.83
N MET A 209 -13.69 -0.41 -6.21
CA MET A 209 -13.09 -1.73 -6.42
C MET A 209 -13.02 -2.50 -5.08
N MET A 210 -12.43 -1.91 -4.05
CA MET A 210 -12.30 -2.56 -2.74
C MET A 210 -13.66 -2.91 -2.13
N ARG A 211 -14.68 -2.05 -2.30
CA ARG A 211 -16.06 -2.36 -1.89
C ARG A 211 -16.63 -3.54 -2.67
N GLY A 212 -16.36 -3.64 -3.98
CA GLY A 212 -16.77 -4.79 -4.81
C GLY A 212 -16.14 -6.08 -4.30
N VAL A 213 -14.83 -6.09 -4.07
CA VAL A 213 -14.09 -7.23 -3.50
C VAL A 213 -14.65 -7.61 -2.12
N ALA A 214 -14.86 -6.63 -1.23
CA ALA A 214 -15.40 -6.87 0.11
C ALA A 214 -16.81 -7.51 0.06
N LYS A 215 -17.65 -7.11 -0.87
CA LYS A 215 -18.99 -7.72 -1.07
C LYS A 215 -18.91 -9.17 -1.54
N LEU A 216 -18.03 -9.48 -2.49
CA LEU A 216 -17.80 -10.86 -2.94
C LEU A 216 -17.33 -11.74 -1.77
N CYS A 217 -16.34 -11.25 -0.99
CA CYS A 217 -15.82 -11.96 0.17
C CYS A 217 -16.90 -12.18 1.24
N ALA A 218 -17.70 -11.15 1.54
CA ALA A 218 -18.79 -11.25 2.52
C ALA A 218 -19.84 -12.27 2.12
N ALA A 219 -20.22 -12.31 0.84
CA ALA A 219 -21.17 -13.27 0.30
C ALA A 219 -20.67 -14.72 0.38
N ALA A 220 -19.36 -14.92 0.26
CA ALA A 220 -18.73 -16.24 0.32
C ALA A 220 -18.22 -16.63 1.73
N GLY A 221 -18.34 -15.74 2.72
CA GLY A 221 -17.81 -15.97 4.05
C GLY A 221 -16.26 -15.97 4.13
N VAL A 222 -15.58 -15.36 3.14
CA VAL A 222 -14.13 -15.29 3.07
C VAL A 222 -13.63 -14.01 3.75
N PRO A 223 -12.63 -14.07 4.65
CA PRO A 223 -12.02 -12.89 5.25
C PRO A 223 -11.42 -11.96 4.20
N CYS A 224 -11.53 -10.65 4.43
CA CYS A 224 -10.96 -9.65 3.53
C CYS A 224 -10.31 -8.52 4.33
N LEU A 225 -9.05 -8.18 4.01
CA LEU A 225 -8.38 -6.99 4.53
C LEU A 225 -8.22 -5.95 3.42
N ALA A 226 -8.53 -4.71 3.74
CA ALA A 226 -8.43 -3.58 2.81
C ALA A 226 -7.45 -2.53 3.34
N SER A 227 -6.50 -2.13 2.50
CA SER A 227 -5.61 -1.00 2.77
C SER A 227 -6.24 0.29 2.25
N LEU A 228 -6.61 1.18 3.17
CA LEU A 228 -7.35 2.40 2.86
C LEU A 228 -6.43 3.58 2.63
N GLU A 229 -6.85 4.45 1.71
CA GLU A 229 -6.25 5.76 1.48
C GLU A 229 -7.16 6.87 2.00
N LYS A 230 -6.56 7.87 2.65
CA LYS A 230 -7.25 9.11 3.07
C LYS A 230 -6.34 10.32 2.91
N LYS A 231 -6.93 11.50 2.78
CA LYS A 231 -6.17 12.75 2.92
C LYS A 231 -5.60 12.83 4.32
N MET A 232 -4.32 13.14 4.41
CA MET A 232 -3.59 13.19 5.69
C MET A 232 -2.88 14.52 5.86
N ALA A 233 -2.80 14.97 7.12
CA ALA A 233 -1.98 16.12 7.49
C ALA A 233 -0.77 15.68 8.30
N CYS A 234 -0.95 15.05 9.47
CA CYS A 234 0.16 14.69 10.36
C CYS A 234 0.76 13.29 10.11
N GLY A 235 -0.02 12.31 9.63
CA GLY A 235 0.43 10.92 9.50
C GLY A 235 0.58 10.14 10.82
N LEU A 236 0.31 10.76 11.98
CA LEU A 236 0.66 10.28 13.32
C LEU A 236 -0.53 10.09 14.26
N GLY A 237 -1.77 10.24 13.77
CA GLY A 237 -2.98 10.13 14.59
C GLY A 237 -3.33 11.36 15.43
N ALA A 238 -2.55 12.45 15.36
CA ALA A 238 -2.75 13.61 16.24
C ALA A 238 -3.84 14.59 15.73
N CYS A 239 -3.94 14.80 14.41
CA CYS A 239 -4.82 15.82 13.83
C CYS A 239 -6.23 15.32 13.51
N LEU A 240 -6.48 14.01 13.55
CA LEU A 240 -7.73 13.33 13.22
C LEU A 240 -8.26 13.58 11.79
N GLY A 241 -7.47 14.22 10.91
CA GLY A 241 -7.87 14.56 9.54
C GLY A 241 -8.12 13.36 8.63
N CYS A 242 -7.56 12.19 8.95
CA CYS A 242 -7.76 10.94 8.20
C CYS A 242 -8.80 10.01 8.84
N THR A 243 -9.68 10.53 9.72
CA THR A 243 -10.74 9.73 10.34
C THR A 243 -11.68 9.16 9.28
N CYS A 244 -11.99 7.88 9.41
CA CYS A 244 -13.07 7.20 8.71
C CYS A 244 -14.02 6.56 9.73
N HIS A 245 -15.30 6.44 9.34
CA HIS A 245 -16.31 5.77 10.14
C HIS A 245 -16.33 4.30 9.74
N THR A 246 -16.32 3.45 10.74
CA THR A 246 -16.44 1.99 10.59
C THR A 246 -17.59 1.50 11.46
N LYS A 247 -17.99 0.24 11.28
CA LYS A 247 -19.04 -0.37 12.12
C LYS A 247 -18.67 -0.44 13.60
N ILE A 248 -17.37 -0.42 13.91
CA ILE A 248 -16.85 -0.42 15.30
C ILE A 248 -16.57 0.98 15.83
N GLY A 249 -16.90 2.04 15.06
CA GLY A 249 -16.71 3.44 15.45
C GLY A 249 -15.71 4.20 14.57
N PRO A 250 -15.39 5.46 14.91
CA PRO A 250 -14.42 6.25 14.17
C PRO A 250 -12.99 5.76 14.44
N VAL A 251 -12.22 5.60 13.34
CA VAL A 251 -10.80 5.21 13.38
C VAL A 251 -9.98 6.17 12.50
N THR A 252 -8.69 6.30 12.81
CA THR A 252 -7.77 7.11 12.01
C THR A 252 -6.91 6.22 11.11
N VAL A 253 -6.96 6.46 9.79
CA VAL A 253 -6.23 5.62 8.83
C VAL A 253 -4.71 5.62 9.08
N CYS A 254 -4.15 6.73 9.52
CA CYS A 254 -2.70 6.83 9.73
C CYS A 254 -2.18 6.14 11.00
N LYS A 255 -3.03 5.89 12.00
CA LYS A 255 -2.63 5.29 13.28
C LYS A 255 -3.25 3.91 13.49
N ASP A 256 -4.58 3.79 13.25
CA ASP A 256 -5.32 2.55 13.48
C ASP A 256 -5.24 1.61 12.26
N GLY A 257 -4.96 2.17 11.05
CA GLY A 257 -4.77 1.48 9.79
C GLY A 257 -3.34 1.64 9.24
N PRO A 258 -3.15 1.68 7.93
CA PRO A 258 -4.16 1.76 6.87
C PRO A 258 -4.92 0.45 6.57
N VAL A 259 -4.46 -0.68 7.07
CA VAL A 259 -5.05 -2.00 6.84
C VAL A 259 -6.15 -2.27 7.86
N PHE A 260 -7.34 -2.58 7.36
CA PHE A 260 -8.54 -2.85 8.16
C PHE A 260 -9.27 -4.10 7.66
N ASN A 261 -10.06 -4.71 8.53
CA ASN A 261 -11.05 -5.68 8.09
C ASN A 261 -12.06 -4.99 7.16
N ALA A 262 -12.16 -5.46 5.93
CA ALA A 262 -13.01 -4.84 4.90
C ALA A 262 -14.49 -4.85 5.28
N GLN A 263 -14.95 -5.85 6.04
CA GLN A 263 -16.34 -5.97 6.50
C GLN A 263 -16.69 -4.96 7.61
N GLU A 264 -15.69 -4.36 8.28
CA GLU A 264 -15.89 -3.29 9.25
C GLU A 264 -15.95 -1.91 8.60
N VAL A 265 -15.32 -1.77 7.43
CA VAL A 265 -15.16 -0.49 6.72
C VAL A 265 -16.19 -0.28 5.62
N PHE A 266 -16.56 -1.36 4.94
CA PHE A 266 -17.54 -1.34 3.84
C PHE A 266 -18.87 -1.92 4.29
N ASP A 267 -19.95 -1.22 3.93
CA ASP A 267 -21.33 -1.68 4.13
C ASP A 267 -21.70 -2.75 3.10
#